data_9a1a47d1afcd6b70d4c745b5db313241
#
_entry.id   9a1a47d1afcd6b70d4c745b5db313241
#
_cell.length_a   1.000
_cell.length_b   1.000
_cell.length_c   1.000
_cell.angle_alpha   90.00
_cell.angle_beta   90.00
_cell.angle_gamma   90.00
#
_symmetry.space_group_name_H-M   'P 1'
#
loop_
_entity.id
_entity.type
_entity.pdbx_description
1 polymer ?
#
loop_
_entity_poly.entity_id
_entity_poly.type
_entity_poly.pdbx_seq_one_letter_code
_entity_poly.pdbx_strand_id
1 'polypeptide(L)'
;MKLIISPRAARRLREIQAHIALDADLNTALRVIIRIRQSAETLVDFPEIAPKWDGGTSRALIVSGLPYRIHYRLTPEAVEIITIAHTSRKPLRFA
;
A
#
# COMPACT_ATOMS: atom_id res chain seq x y z
N MET A 1 -11.49 13.71 -2.77
CA MET A 1 -10.40 13.43 -1.80
C MET A 1 -9.12 13.15 -2.59
N LYS A 2 -8.01 13.64 -2.11
CA LYS A 2 -6.71 13.43 -2.78
C LYS A 2 -6.08 12.12 -2.36
N LEU A 3 -5.29 11.54 -3.24
CA LEU A 3 -4.41 10.42 -2.90
C LEU A 3 -2.99 10.97 -2.75
N ILE A 4 -2.41 10.78 -1.57
CA ILE A 4 -1.03 11.20 -1.29
C ILE A 4 -0.21 9.95 -1.04
N ILE A 5 0.87 9.80 -1.78
CA ILE A 5 1.82 8.71 -1.58
C ILE A 5 3.01 9.28 -0.83
N SER A 6 3.20 8.85 0.42
CA SER A 6 4.31 9.34 1.24
C SER A 6 5.67 8.99 0.62
N PRO A 7 6.74 9.72 0.96
CA PRO A 7 8.08 9.34 0.51
C PRO A 7 8.47 7.92 0.89
N ARG A 8 8.07 7.46 2.07
CA ARG A 8 8.31 6.09 2.52
C ARG A 8 7.59 5.08 1.62
N ALA A 9 6.32 5.34 1.30
CA ALA A 9 5.54 4.47 0.42
C ALA A 9 6.11 4.45 -1.00
N ALA A 10 6.51 5.60 -1.53
CA ALA A 10 7.12 5.69 -2.85
C ALA A 10 8.42 4.89 -2.92
N ARG A 11 9.27 5.01 -1.89
CA ARG A 11 10.50 4.22 -1.79
C ARG A 11 10.19 2.73 -1.73
N ARG A 12 9.19 2.37 -0.95
CA ARG A 12 8.81 0.96 -0.79
C ARG A 12 8.32 0.36 -2.12
N LEU A 13 7.56 1.14 -2.90
CA LEU A 13 7.13 0.70 -4.23
C LEU A 13 8.32 0.45 -5.16
N ARG A 14 9.33 1.32 -5.13
CA ARG A 14 10.54 1.11 -5.93
C ARG A 14 11.32 -0.14 -5.49
N GLU A 15 11.40 -0.39 -4.18
CA GLU A 15 12.05 -1.59 -3.65
C GLU A 15 11.32 -2.86 -4.07
N ILE A 16 9.99 -2.86 -4.01
CA ILE A 16 9.17 -3.99 -4.45
C ILE A 16 9.38 -4.25 -5.94
N GLN A 17 9.37 -3.19 -6.75
CA GLN A 17 9.58 -3.32 -8.19
C GLN A 17 10.95 -3.93 -8.50
N ALA A 18 12.00 -3.41 -7.87
CA ALA A 18 13.35 -3.92 -8.09
C ALA A 18 13.49 -5.39 -7.67
N HIS A 19 12.92 -5.74 -6.51
CA HIS A 19 12.97 -7.11 -6.01
C HIS A 19 12.28 -8.10 -6.95
N ILE A 20 11.08 -7.78 -7.41
CA ILE A 20 10.34 -8.66 -8.32
C ILE A 20 11.02 -8.73 -9.69
N ALA A 21 11.57 -7.62 -10.17
CA ALA A 21 12.27 -7.61 -11.45
C ALA A 21 13.50 -8.52 -11.43
N LEU A 22 14.20 -8.62 -10.29
CA LEU A 22 15.33 -9.52 -10.12
C LEU A 22 14.90 -10.98 -9.98
N ASP A 23 13.83 -11.25 -9.24
CA ASP A 23 13.37 -12.62 -8.98
C ASP A 23 12.60 -13.21 -10.15
N ALA A 24 11.91 -12.41 -10.91
CA ALA A 24 11.07 -12.85 -12.03
C ALA A 24 11.47 -12.08 -13.30
N ASP A 25 10.76 -10.97 -13.56
CA ASP A 25 11.05 -10.11 -14.72
C ASP A 25 10.40 -8.73 -14.52
N LEU A 26 10.77 -7.80 -15.40
CA LEU A 26 10.27 -6.43 -15.32
C LEU A 26 8.76 -6.35 -15.58
N ASN A 27 8.24 -7.13 -16.52
CA ASN A 27 6.81 -7.11 -16.82
C ASN A 27 5.97 -7.53 -15.60
N THR A 28 6.41 -8.58 -14.90
CA THR A 28 5.75 -9.02 -13.66
C THR A 28 5.81 -7.93 -12.61
N ALA A 29 6.97 -7.30 -12.44
CA ALA A 29 7.14 -6.21 -11.47
C ALA A 29 6.19 -5.06 -11.77
N LEU A 30 6.08 -4.63 -13.03
CA LEU A 30 5.21 -3.53 -13.42
C LEU A 30 3.74 -3.87 -13.20
N ARG A 31 3.32 -5.09 -13.48
CA ARG A 31 1.94 -5.52 -13.23
C ARG A 31 1.60 -5.48 -11.75
N VAL A 32 2.51 -5.91 -10.90
CA VAL A 32 2.31 -5.86 -9.45
C VAL A 32 2.17 -4.41 -8.96
N ILE A 33 3.06 -3.53 -9.40
CA ILE A 33 3.02 -2.12 -9.01
C ILE A 33 1.72 -1.46 -9.47
N ILE A 34 1.28 -1.74 -10.70
CA ILE A 34 0.02 -1.21 -11.21
C ILE A 34 -1.15 -1.68 -10.35
N ARG A 35 -1.19 -2.96 -9.96
CA ARG A 35 -2.24 -3.49 -9.10
C ARG A 35 -2.27 -2.83 -7.73
N ILE A 36 -1.10 -2.62 -7.13
CA ILE A 36 -1.00 -1.92 -5.85
C ILE A 36 -1.53 -0.49 -5.99
N ARG A 37 -1.14 0.22 -7.03
CA ARG A 37 -1.59 1.59 -7.26
C ARG A 37 -3.10 1.67 -7.52
N GLN A 38 -3.65 0.75 -8.30
CA GLN A 38 -5.09 0.70 -8.53
C GLN A 38 -5.86 0.47 -7.23
N SER A 39 -5.36 -0.41 -6.37
CA SER A 39 -5.95 -0.63 -5.05
C SER A 39 -5.90 0.64 -4.19
N ALA A 40 -4.78 1.37 -4.23
CA ALA A 40 -4.67 2.64 -3.52
C ALA A 40 -5.66 3.67 -4.05
N GLU A 41 -5.88 3.73 -5.35
CA GLU A 41 -6.81 4.67 -5.97
C GLU A 41 -8.26 4.39 -5.56
N THR A 42 -8.64 3.13 -5.34
CA THR A 42 -10.00 2.81 -4.86
C THR A 42 -10.27 3.39 -3.48
N LEU A 43 -9.25 3.63 -2.69
CA LEU A 43 -9.40 4.23 -1.36
C LEU A 43 -9.85 5.68 -1.42
N VAL A 44 -9.69 6.35 -2.54
CA VAL A 44 -10.21 7.72 -2.72
C VAL A 44 -11.74 7.70 -2.73
N ASP A 45 -12.33 6.68 -3.34
CA ASP A 45 -13.79 6.54 -3.40
C ASP A 45 -14.35 5.83 -2.16
N PHE A 46 -13.59 4.93 -1.56
CA PHE A 46 -14.01 4.11 -0.42
C PHE A 46 -12.95 4.15 0.69
N PRO A 47 -12.73 5.32 1.31
CA PRO A 47 -11.61 5.48 2.24
C PRO A 47 -11.70 4.65 3.51
N GLU A 48 -12.89 4.24 3.91
CA GLU A 48 -13.08 3.46 5.15
C GLU A 48 -13.31 1.97 4.89
N ILE A 49 -13.02 1.50 3.66
CA ILE A 49 -13.29 0.10 3.29
C ILE A 49 -12.43 -0.88 4.08
N ALA A 50 -11.21 -0.52 4.45
CA ALA A 50 -10.32 -1.38 5.20
C ALA A 50 -10.45 -1.13 6.71
N PRO A 51 -10.22 -2.17 7.53
CA PRO A 51 -10.29 -2.02 8.98
C PRO A 51 -9.13 -1.20 9.52
N LYS A 52 -9.31 -0.68 10.72
CA LYS A 52 -8.23 -0.03 11.45
C LYS A 52 -7.15 -1.05 11.78
N TRP A 53 -5.90 -0.61 11.70
CA TRP A 53 -4.75 -1.44 11.96
C TRP A 53 -4.31 -1.29 13.42
N ASP A 54 -4.19 -2.41 14.11
CA ASP A 54 -3.65 -2.48 15.47
C ASP A 54 -4.28 -1.48 16.44
N GLY A 55 -5.59 -1.21 16.29
CA GLY A 55 -6.32 -0.30 17.15
C GLY A 55 -5.96 1.18 17.01
N GLY A 56 -5.06 1.53 16.09
CA GLY A 56 -4.60 2.90 15.88
C GLY A 56 -5.48 3.69 14.91
N THR A 57 -4.94 4.77 14.41
CA THR A 57 -5.63 5.65 13.46
C THR A 57 -5.39 5.27 12.00
N SER A 58 -4.39 4.42 11.75
CA SER A 58 -4.13 3.93 10.41
C SER A 58 -5.03 2.75 10.06
N ARG A 59 -5.16 2.49 8.76
CA ARG A 59 -5.91 1.37 8.21
C ARG A 59 -5.01 0.54 7.32
N ALA A 60 -5.36 -0.71 7.09
CA ALA A 60 -4.58 -1.59 6.22
C ALA A 60 -5.49 -2.32 5.26
N LEU A 61 -5.26 -2.14 3.96
CA LEU A 61 -5.97 -2.82 2.89
C LEU A 61 -5.08 -3.91 2.29
N ILE A 62 -5.55 -5.16 2.30
CA ILE A 62 -4.85 -6.24 1.60
C ILE A 62 -5.16 -6.12 0.11
N VAL A 63 -4.11 -6.09 -0.72
CA VAL A 63 -4.27 -6.06 -2.16
C VAL A 63 -4.69 -7.44 -2.63
N SER A 64 -5.86 -7.52 -3.27
CA SER A 64 -6.43 -8.80 -3.70
C SER A 64 -5.48 -9.58 -4.63
N GLY A 65 -5.21 -10.83 -4.28
CA GLY A 65 -4.36 -11.71 -5.08
C GLY A 65 -2.87 -11.46 -4.96
N LEU A 66 -2.44 -10.53 -4.10
CA LEU A 66 -1.03 -10.21 -3.88
C LEU A 66 -0.68 -10.27 -2.41
N PRO A 67 0.59 -10.58 -2.07
CA PRO A 67 1.01 -10.64 -0.67
C PRO A 67 1.41 -9.27 -0.12
N TYR A 68 0.61 -8.24 -0.36
CA TYR A 68 0.91 -6.88 0.07
C TYR A 68 -0.25 -6.23 0.77
N ARG A 69 0.05 -5.44 1.81
CA ARG A 69 -0.88 -4.57 2.51
C ARG A 69 -0.52 -3.12 2.24
N ILE A 70 -1.55 -2.31 1.99
CA ILE A 70 -1.39 -0.87 1.89
C ILE A 70 -1.79 -0.27 3.24
N HIS A 71 -0.83 0.29 3.96
CA HIS A 71 -1.11 1.02 5.19
C HIS A 71 -1.37 2.48 4.85
N TYR A 72 -2.51 2.98 5.30
CA TYR A 72 -2.90 4.35 4.97
C TYR A 72 -3.58 5.04 6.15
N ARG A 73 -3.67 6.33 6.07
CA ARG A 73 -4.30 7.17 7.07
C ARG A 73 -5.22 8.16 6.36
N LEU A 74 -6.36 8.46 7.00
CA LEU A 74 -7.30 9.45 6.48
C LEU A 74 -7.06 10.79 7.13
N THR A 75 -7.02 11.83 6.31
CA THR A 75 -7.11 13.21 6.75
C THR A 75 -8.41 13.79 6.19
N PRO A 76 -8.86 15.00 6.63
CA PRO A 76 -10.08 15.57 6.08
C PRO A 76 -10.08 15.74 4.56
N GLU A 77 -8.89 15.84 3.95
CA GLU A 77 -8.75 16.18 2.54
C GLU A 77 -8.14 15.06 1.69
N ALA A 78 -7.55 14.05 2.34
CA ALA A 78 -6.72 13.10 1.61
C ALA A 78 -6.72 11.70 2.23
N VAL A 79 -6.43 10.72 1.36
CA VAL A 79 -5.96 9.40 1.75
C VAL A 79 -4.44 9.44 1.63
N GLU A 80 -3.73 9.28 2.73
CA GLU A 80 -2.28 9.25 2.75
C GLU A 80 -1.78 7.82 2.85
N ILE A 81 -1.08 7.36 1.83
CA ILE A 81 -0.45 6.04 1.86
C ILE A 81 0.83 6.13 2.66
N ILE A 82 0.88 5.44 3.80
CA ILE A 82 2.00 5.48 4.73
C ILE A 82 3.13 4.60 4.24
N THR A 83 2.81 3.35 3.92
CA THR A 83 3.77 2.37 3.42
C THR A 83 3.04 1.18 2.81
N ILE A 84 3.80 0.33 2.13
CA ILE A 84 3.33 -0.97 1.64
C ILE A 84 4.15 -2.05 2.35
N ALA A 85 3.48 -3.04 2.92
CA ALA A 85 4.13 -4.13 3.65
C ALA A 85 3.83 -5.47 3.00
N HIS A 86 4.76 -6.39 3.10
CA HIS A 86 4.55 -7.78 2.69
C HIS A 86 3.76 -8.51 3.78
N THR A 87 2.72 -9.26 3.40
CA THR A 87 1.82 -9.89 4.37
C THR A 87 2.46 -11.00 5.20
N SER A 88 3.55 -11.61 4.73
CA SER A 88 4.26 -12.66 5.46
C SER A 88 5.24 -12.13 6.50
N ARG A 89 5.46 -10.81 6.55
CA ARG A 89 6.36 -10.20 7.52
C ARG A 89 5.63 -9.88 8.81
N LYS A 90 6.40 -9.67 9.89
CA LYS A 90 5.83 -9.29 11.18
C LYS A 90 4.97 -8.02 11.02
N PRO A 91 3.87 -7.93 11.79
CA PRO A 91 3.02 -6.74 11.76
C PRO A 91 3.82 -5.48 12.08
N LEU A 92 3.55 -4.41 11.30
CA LEU A 92 4.12 -3.10 11.54
C LEU A 92 3.35 -2.40 12.66
N ARG A 93 4.07 -1.58 13.43
CA ARG A 93 3.46 -0.73 14.44
C ARG A 93 3.75 0.72 14.09
N PHE A 94 2.73 1.54 14.21
CA PHE A 94 2.83 2.98 13.99
C PHE A 94 2.52 3.70 15.29
N ALA A 95 3.43 4.54 15.70
CA ALA A 95 3.25 5.32 16.92
C ALA A 95 2.18 6.41 16.73
#